data_8a7588c753c31e6330528a60e067ac1c
#
_entry.id   8a7588c753c31e6330528a60e067ac1c
#
_cell.length_a   1.000
_cell.length_b   1.000
_cell.length_c   1.000
_cell.angle_alpha   90.00
_cell.angle_beta   90.00
_cell.angle_gamma   90.00
#
_symmetry.space_group_name_H-M   'P 1'
#
loop_
_entity.id
_entity.type
_entity.pdbx_description
1 polymer ?
#
loop_
_entity_poly.entity_id
_entity_poly.type
_entity_poly.pdbx_seq_one_letter_code
_entity_poly.pdbx_strand_id
1 'polypeptide(L)'
;MNPARGADDGYAARDRERWVAEDPAHKRADRDDFARDRARVLHSAALRRLSAKTQVVQPGSDDFIRNRLTHSLEVAQIGREFGAALGCDADVVDTACLAHDLGHPPFGHLGEGVLDRLAADIGGFEGNAQTLRVLTRLEPKRTHSDGRPAGLNLTRASLDAATKYPWARGESGTDTAKFGVYADDLAVFGWIRDGATPLRRCLEAEVMDWSDDVGYSVHDVEDAIASGRIDPRVLHDPHEVRVVAALAHTAYASDLEV
;
A
#
# COMPACT_ATOMS: atom_id res chain seq x y z
N MET A 1 0.82 21.50 21.47
CA MET A 1 -0.65 21.53 21.57
C MET A 1 -1.14 21.75 20.15
N ASN A 2 -1.49 20.68 19.43
CA ASN A 2 -2.03 20.79 18.07
C ASN A 2 -3.49 21.27 18.21
N PRO A 3 -3.93 22.34 17.54
CA PRO A 3 -5.32 22.76 17.60
C PRO A 3 -6.17 21.59 17.08
N ALA A 4 -7.28 21.33 17.74
CA ALA A 4 -8.29 20.38 17.29
C ALA A 4 -8.55 20.66 15.80
N ARG A 5 -8.24 19.69 14.92
CA ARG A 5 -8.59 19.78 13.51
C ARG A 5 -10.10 20.00 13.44
N GLY A 6 -10.50 21.13 12.92
CA GLY A 6 -11.88 21.55 12.80
C GLY A 6 -12.64 20.63 11.82
N ALA A 7 -13.94 20.70 11.89
CA ALA A 7 -14.93 19.82 11.32
C ALA A 7 -15.05 19.80 9.76
N ASP A 8 -13.95 19.94 9.02
CA ASP A 8 -13.96 19.79 7.54
C ASP A 8 -12.56 19.35 7.03
N ASP A 9 -12.23 18.10 7.34
CA ASP A 9 -10.99 17.46 6.84
C ASP A 9 -11.23 16.62 5.57
N GLY A 10 -12.40 16.79 4.94
CA GLY A 10 -12.75 16.10 3.69
C GLY A 10 -13.30 14.67 3.89
N TYR A 11 -13.34 14.14 5.12
CA TYR A 11 -13.83 12.79 5.42
C TYR A 11 -15.17 12.81 6.14
N ALA A 12 -16.16 12.12 5.60
CA ALA A 12 -17.47 11.96 6.20
C ALA A 12 -17.42 11.00 7.42
N ALA A 13 -18.46 11.03 8.24
CA ALA A 13 -18.59 10.11 9.39
C ALA A 13 -18.47 8.64 9.00
N ARG A 14 -19.02 8.27 7.83
CA ARG A 14 -18.94 6.90 7.27
C ARG A 14 -17.49 6.46 6.99
N ASP A 15 -16.59 7.37 6.64
CA ASP A 15 -15.20 7.06 6.31
C ASP A 15 -14.40 6.68 7.56
N ARG A 16 -14.87 7.13 8.72
CA ARG A 16 -14.34 6.80 10.05
C ARG A 16 -14.97 5.55 10.66
N GLU A 17 -16.01 4.99 10.04
CA GLU A 17 -16.61 3.73 10.49
C GLU A 17 -15.62 2.56 10.40
N ARG A 18 -15.82 1.59 11.30
CA ARG A 18 -15.06 0.34 11.33
C ARG A 18 -15.99 -0.83 11.05
N TRP A 19 -15.45 -1.89 10.42
CA TRP A 19 -16.21 -3.09 10.10
C TRP A 19 -16.89 -3.72 11.32
N VAL A 20 -16.19 -3.69 12.46
CA VAL A 20 -16.77 -4.00 13.77
C VAL A 20 -16.80 -2.71 14.59
N ALA A 21 -17.98 -2.30 15.04
CA ALA A 21 -18.14 -1.12 15.88
C ALA A 21 -17.32 -1.25 17.18
N GLU A 22 -16.66 -0.17 17.59
CA GLU A 22 -15.89 -0.11 18.82
C GLU A 22 -16.54 0.85 19.81
N ASP A 23 -16.59 0.45 21.09
CA ASP A 23 -17.13 1.28 22.15
C ASP A 23 -16.29 2.57 22.30
N PRO A 24 -16.91 3.76 22.12
CA PRO A 24 -16.23 5.03 22.31
C PRO A 24 -15.65 5.22 23.72
N ALA A 25 -16.24 4.61 24.74
CA ALA A 25 -15.75 4.72 26.13
C ALA A 25 -14.35 4.13 26.32
N HIS A 26 -13.95 3.20 25.47
CA HIS A 26 -12.61 2.63 25.47
C HIS A 26 -11.62 3.39 24.58
N LYS A 27 -12.05 4.49 23.95
CA LYS A 27 -11.19 5.32 23.09
C LYS A 27 -10.72 6.54 23.89
N ARG A 28 -9.42 6.85 23.81
CA ARG A 28 -8.92 8.15 24.28
C ARG A 28 -9.46 9.24 23.34
N ALA A 29 -10.10 10.25 23.91
CA ALA A 29 -10.75 11.32 23.16
C ALA A 29 -9.76 12.20 22.36
N ASP A 30 -8.48 12.21 22.78
CA ASP A 30 -7.41 13.01 22.19
C ASP A 30 -6.69 12.34 21.00
N ARG A 31 -7.13 11.14 20.60
CA ARG A 31 -6.45 10.40 19.52
C ARG A 31 -7.40 10.15 18.36
N ASP A 32 -7.03 10.71 17.20
CA ASP A 32 -7.76 10.53 15.94
C ASP A 32 -7.89 9.06 15.53
N ASP A 33 -8.95 8.71 14.79
CA ASP A 33 -9.20 7.35 14.34
C ASP A 33 -8.18 6.92 13.27
N PHE A 34 -7.73 7.82 12.37
CA PHE A 34 -6.73 7.54 11.36
C PHE A 34 -5.34 7.35 11.98
N ALA A 35 -4.98 8.18 12.96
CA ALA A 35 -3.74 7.97 13.74
C ALA A 35 -3.72 6.63 14.49
N ARG A 36 -4.91 6.11 14.88
CA ARG A 36 -5.02 4.76 15.47
C ARG A 36 -4.80 3.68 14.42
N ASP A 37 -5.31 3.88 13.21
CA ASP A 37 -5.15 2.91 12.11
C ASP A 37 -3.69 2.78 11.71
N ARG A 38 -3.00 3.91 11.54
CA ARG A 38 -1.56 3.95 11.35
C ARG A 38 -0.82 3.14 12.42
N ALA A 39 -1.14 3.37 13.68
CA ALA A 39 -0.51 2.62 14.77
C ALA A 39 -0.86 1.13 14.75
N ARG A 40 -2.07 0.74 14.33
CA ARG A 40 -2.46 -0.67 14.21
C ARG A 40 -1.62 -1.39 13.16
N VAL A 41 -1.42 -0.77 12.00
CA VAL A 41 -0.55 -1.32 10.94
C VAL A 41 0.91 -1.35 11.40
N LEU A 42 1.43 -0.23 11.94
CA LEU A 42 2.81 -0.12 12.40
C LEU A 42 3.18 -1.18 13.44
N HIS A 43 2.25 -1.54 14.33
CA HIS A 43 2.46 -2.54 15.38
C HIS A 43 1.98 -3.95 14.99
N SER A 44 1.56 -4.19 13.76
CA SER A 44 1.10 -5.51 13.30
C SER A 44 2.25 -6.51 13.18
N ALA A 45 1.94 -7.79 13.29
CA ALA A 45 2.90 -8.84 13.03
C ALA A 45 3.23 -8.91 11.53
N ALA A 46 2.25 -8.60 10.68
CA ALA A 46 2.42 -8.61 9.23
C ALA A 46 3.48 -7.59 8.79
N LEU A 47 3.47 -6.36 9.32
CA LEU A 47 4.49 -5.37 8.99
C LEU A 47 5.89 -5.83 9.44
N ARG A 48 6.03 -6.35 10.66
CA ARG A 48 7.33 -6.86 11.12
C ARG A 48 7.88 -7.97 10.25
N ARG A 49 7.02 -8.84 9.68
CA ARG A 49 7.46 -9.92 8.78
C ARG A 49 8.08 -9.41 7.48
N LEU A 50 7.82 -8.16 7.08
CA LEU A 50 8.44 -7.57 5.89
C LEU A 50 9.96 -7.46 6.02
N SER A 51 10.50 -7.38 7.24
CA SER A 51 11.95 -7.37 7.47
C SER A 51 12.67 -8.65 6.98
N ALA A 52 11.95 -9.77 6.89
CA ALA A 52 12.49 -11.04 6.39
C ALA A 52 12.21 -11.27 4.89
N LYS A 53 11.59 -10.31 4.20
CA LYS A 53 11.28 -10.41 2.76
C LYS A 53 12.23 -9.53 1.97
N THR A 54 12.78 -10.08 0.89
CA THR A 54 13.66 -9.36 -0.04
C THR A 54 12.88 -8.27 -0.78
N GLN A 55 13.52 -7.11 -0.99
CA GLN A 55 13.09 -6.13 -1.98
C GLN A 55 13.75 -6.47 -3.33
N VAL A 56 15.05 -6.26 -3.47
CA VAL A 56 15.84 -6.56 -4.66
C VAL A 56 16.93 -7.58 -4.36
N VAL A 57 17.64 -7.43 -3.24
CA VAL A 57 18.76 -8.27 -2.80
C VAL A 57 18.39 -8.99 -1.50
N GLN A 58 18.99 -10.15 -1.26
CA GLN A 58 18.70 -10.97 -0.08
C GLN A 58 19.05 -10.23 1.22
N PRO A 59 18.10 -10.10 2.19
CA PRO A 59 18.38 -9.50 3.48
C PRO A 59 19.53 -10.20 4.21
N GLY A 60 20.37 -9.41 4.88
CA GLY A 60 21.47 -9.93 5.71
C GLY A 60 22.79 -10.22 4.96
N SER A 61 22.87 -9.92 3.67
CA SER A 61 24.13 -10.00 2.93
C SER A 61 25.01 -8.74 3.08
N ASP A 62 24.39 -7.60 3.43
CA ASP A 62 25.05 -6.33 3.69
C ASP A 62 24.16 -5.46 4.58
N ASP A 63 24.75 -4.59 5.41
CA ASP A 63 24.02 -3.70 6.33
C ASP A 63 23.24 -2.59 5.60
N PHE A 64 23.59 -2.28 4.35
CA PHE A 64 22.94 -1.25 3.53
C PHE A 64 21.80 -1.75 2.67
N ILE A 65 21.58 -3.07 2.61
CA ILE A 65 20.54 -3.65 1.75
C ILE A 65 19.16 -3.41 2.32
N ARG A 66 18.27 -2.83 1.50
CA ARG A 66 16.87 -2.63 1.83
C ARG A 66 16.11 -3.96 1.82
N ASN A 67 15.29 -4.15 2.83
CA ASN A 67 14.24 -5.15 2.86
C ASN A 67 12.87 -4.48 2.65
N ARG A 68 11.81 -5.27 2.51
CA ARG A 68 10.46 -4.72 2.28
C ARG A 68 9.95 -3.85 3.43
N LEU A 69 10.42 -4.05 4.67
CA LEU A 69 10.04 -3.20 5.79
C LEU A 69 10.63 -1.80 5.65
N THR A 70 11.93 -1.68 5.36
CA THR A 70 12.57 -0.37 5.18
C THR A 70 12.01 0.35 3.97
N HIS A 71 11.77 -0.35 2.86
CA HIS A 71 11.07 0.20 1.70
C HIS A 71 9.69 0.74 2.06
N SER A 72 8.84 -0.04 2.74
CA SER A 72 7.49 0.40 3.12
C SER A 72 7.50 1.62 4.06
N LEU A 73 8.52 1.74 4.93
CA LEU A 73 8.68 2.92 5.79
C LEU A 73 9.07 4.18 5.00
N GLU A 74 9.93 4.04 4.00
CA GLU A 74 10.35 5.14 3.12
C GLU A 74 9.20 5.57 2.21
N VAL A 75 8.47 4.63 1.61
CA VAL A 75 7.24 4.90 0.83
C VAL A 75 6.20 5.62 1.70
N ALA A 76 6.03 5.22 2.97
CA ALA A 76 5.10 5.86 3.89
C ALA A 76 5.50 7.31 4.19
N GLN A 77 6.80 7.62 4.29
CA GLN A 77 7.28 8.98 4.45
C GLN A 77 6.96 9.85 3.21
N ILE A 78 7.23 9.33 2.00
CA ILE A 78 6.94 10.02 0.73
C ILE A 78 5.42 10.25 0.61
N GLY A 79 4.63 9.21 0.80
CA GLY A 79 3.18 9.27 0.66
C GLY A 79 2.52 10.21 1.66
N ARG A 80 3.01 10.24 2.90
CA ARG A 80 2.53 11.15 3.93
C ARG A 80 2.68 12.63 3.53
N GLU A 81 3.84 13.00 3.00
CA GLU A 81 4.11 14.38 2.56
C GLU A 81 3.33 14.72 1.30
N PHE A 82 3.32 13.81 0.34
CA PHE A 82 2.62 14.00 -0.93
C PHE A 82 1.10 14.06 -0.73
N GLY A 83 0.51 13.15 0.04
CA GLY A 83 -0.91 13.16 0.37
C GLY A 83 -1.34 14.45 1.09
N ALA A 84 -0.54 14.90 2.06
CA ALA A 84 -0.80 16.16 2.75
C ALA A 84 -0.79 17.38 1.79
N ALA A 85 0.11 17.39 0.81
CA ALA A 85 0.16 18.45 -0.22
C ALA A 85 -1.07 18.44 -1.14
N LEU A 86 -1.69 17.28 -1.36
CA LEU A 86 -2.91 17.12 -2.15
C LEU A 86 -4.21 17.28 -1.32
N GLY A 87 -4.10 17.51 -0.01
CA GLY A 87 -5.24 17.71 0.88
C GLY A 87 -5.83 16.43 1.47
N CYS A 88 -5.17 15.26 1.30
CA CYS A 88 -5.53 14.02 1.97
C CYS A 88 -5.16 14.07 3.46
N ASP A 89 -5.82 13.26 4.30
CA ASP A 89 -5.33 13.03 5.65
C ASP A 89 -4.02 12.24 5.61
N ALA A 90 -2.97 12.82 6.18
CA ALA A 90 -1.63 12.25 6.13
C ALA A 90 -1.52 10.88 6.83
N ASP A 91 -2.35 10.59 7.85
CA ASP A 91 -2.35 9.30 8.54
C ASP A 91 -3.09 8.22 7.73
N VAL A 92 -4.07 8.59 6.88
CA VAL A 92 -4.73 7.67 5.95
C VAL A 92 -3.74 7.19 4.89
N VAL A 93 -3.05 8.14 4.23
CA VAL A 93 -2.05 7.82 3.20
C VAL A 93 -0.87 7.02 3.78
N ASP A 94 -0.32 7.46 4.92
CA ASP A 94 0.76 6.75 5.63
C ASP A 94 0.34 5.31 5.96
N THR A 95 -0.91 5.11 6.42
CA THR A 95 -1.46 3.78 6.70
C THR A 95 -1.49 2.90 5.44
N ALA A 96 -1.95 3.44 4.33
CA ALA A 96 -2.00 2.74 3.05
C ALA A 96 -0.59 2.37 2.56
N CYS A 97 0.34 3.32 2.62
CA CYS A 97 1.74 3.09 2.24
C CYS A 97 2.44 2.05 3.13
N LEU A 98 2.21 2.07 4.45
CA LEU A 98 2.72 1.01 5.35
C LEU A 98 2.13 -0.36 5.03
N ALA A 99 0.91 -0.39 4.49
CA ALA A 99 0.18 -1.64 4.27
C ALA A 99 0.39 -2.24 2.88
N HIS A 100 0.87 -1.49 1.88
CA HIS A 100 0.84 -1.88 0.46
C HIS A 100 1.47 -3.26 0.20
N ASP A 101 2.54 -3.60 0.90
CA ASP A 101 3.33 -4.82 0.71
C ASP A 101 3.02 -5.95 1.70
N LEU A 102 2.05 -5.79 2.62
CA LEU A 102 1.78 -6.78 3.68
C LEU A 102 1.46 -8.17 3.15
N GLY A 103 0.73 -8.24 2.05
CA GLY A 103 0.32 -9.48 1.39
C GLY A 103 1.36 -10.04 0.42
N HIS A 104 2.45 -9.33 0.16
CA HIS A 104 3.44 -9.78 -0.82
C HIS A 104 4.15 -11.05 -0.33
N PRO A 105 4.29 -12.10 -1.18
CA PRO A 105 4.90 -13.36 -0.79
C PRO A 105 6.44 -13.27 -0.81
N PRO A 106 7.15 -14.25 -0.23
CA PRO A 106 8.58 -14.44 -0.47
C PRO A 106 8.88 -14.59 -1.96
N PHE A 107 10.06 -14.17 -2.40
CA PHE A 107 10.55 -14.23 -3.78
C PHE A 107 9.82 -13.32 -4.78
N GLY A 108 9.16 -12.28 -4.31
CA GLY A 108 8.55 -11.24 -5.14
C GLY A 108 7.51 -11.78 -6.13
N HIS A 109 7.46 -11.22 -7.33
CA HIS A 109 6.50 -11.61 -8.36
C HIS A 109 6.68 -13.04 -8.86
N LEU A 110 7.90 -13.62 -8.77
CA LEU A 110 8.11 -15.03 -9.11
C LEU A 110 7.38 -15.93 -8.11
N GLY A 111 7.52 -15.64 -6.81
CA GLY A 111 6.79 -16.34 -5.76
C GLY A 111 5.27 -16.19 -5.88
N GLU A 112 4.80 -14.98 -6.20
CA GLU A 112 3.40 -14.69 -6.46
C GLU A 112 2.84 -15.56 -7.59
N GLY A 113 3.52 -15.61 -8.75
CA GLY A 113 3.11 -16.44 -9.89
C GLY A 113 3.12 -17.94 -9.60
N VAL A 114 4.04 -18.42 -8.75
CA VAL A 114 4.04 -19.82 -8.31
C VAL A 114 2.84 -20.11 -7.40
N LEU A 115 2.58 -19.23 -6.42
CA LEU A 115 1.45 -19.38 -5.51
C LEU A 115 0.12 -19.28 -6.23
N ASP A 116 -0.02 -18.38 -7.22
CA ASP A 116 -1.24 -18.26 -8.01
C ASP A 116 -1.57 -19.56 -8.74
N ARG A 117 -0.57 -20.19 -9.37
CA ARG A 117 -0.76 -21.49 -10.03
C ARG A 117 -1.10 -22.62 -9.06
N LEU A 118 -0.41 -22.67 -7.91
CA LEU A 118 -0.64 -23.72 -6.92
C LEU A 118 -1.98 -23.58 -6.21
N ALA A 119 -2.48 -22.37 -6.07
CA ALA A 119 -3.74 -22.06 -5.43
C ALA A 119 -4.91 -21.91 -6.42
N ALA A 120 -4.74 -22.27 -7.69
CA ALA A 120 -5.74 -22.07 -8.74
C ALA A 120 -7.11 -22.65 -8.38
N ASP A 121 -7.14 -23.84 -7.76
CA ASP A 121 -8.37 -24.54 -7.36
C ASP A 121 -9.15 -23.82 -6.24
N ILE A 122 -8.51 -22.90 -5.52
CA ILE A 122 -9.10 -22.14 -4.40
C ILE A 122 -9.20 -20.63 -4.66
N GLY A 123 -9.09 -20.21 -5.93
CA GLY A 123 -9.21 -18.82 -6.35
C GLY A 123 -7.89 -18.11 -6.63
N GLY A 124 -6.76 -18.82 -6.58
CA GLY A 124 -5.43 -18.31 -6.89
C GLY A 124 -4.81 -17.46 -5.78
N PHE A 125 -3.75 -16.74 -6.14
CA PHE A 125 -3.05 -15.84 -5.24
C PHE A 125 -2.76 -14.50 -5.92
N GLU A 126 -2.92 -13.41 -5.17
CA GLU A 126 -2.53 -12.06 -5.57
C GLU A 126 -2.15 -11.25 -4.32
N GLY A 127 -1.01 -10.55 -4.36
CA GLY A 127 -0.44 -9.86 -3.20
C GLY A 127 -1.34 -8.76 -2.65
N ASN A 128 -2.03 -8.01 -3.49
CA ASN A 128 -2.93 -6.94 -3.03
C ASN A 128 -4.22 -7.49 -2.41
N ALA A 129 -4.81 -8.55 -2.98
CA ALA A 129 -5.92 -9.25 -2.36
C ALA A 129 -5.51 -9.87 -1.01
N GLN A 130 -4.28 -10.38 -0.93
CA GLN A 130 -3.72 -10.89 0.32
C GLN A 130 -3.48 -9.77 1.33
N THR A 131 -3.07 -8.57 0.89
CA THR A 131 -2.98 -7.38 1.77
C THR A 131 -4.33 -7.08 2.41
N LEU A 132 -5.41 -7.00 1.62
CA LEU A 132 -6.75 -6.77 2.16
C LEU A 132 -7.13 -7.87 3.16
N ARG A 133 -6.89 -9.14 2.83
CA ARG A 133 -7.15 -10.29 3.73
C ARG A 133 -6.36 -10.20 5.03
N VAL A 134 -5.10 -9.78 4.99
CA VAL A 134 -4.28 -9.55 6.19
C VAL A 134 -4.91 -8.49 7.07
N LEU A 135 -5.29 -7.34 6.49
CA LEU A 135 -5.85 -6.20 7.22
C LEU A 135 -7.22 -6.49 7.82
N THR A 136 -8.07 -7.27 7.13
CA THR A 136 -9.47 -7.47 7.48
C THR A 136 -9.76 -8.82 8.17
N ARG A 137 -8.80 -9.77 8.14
CA ARG A 137 -9.07 -11.13 8.61
C ARG A 137 -7.93 -11.78 9.38
N LEU A 138 -6.68 -11.70 8.90
CA LEU A 138 -5.60 -12.55 9.42
C LEU A 138 -4.87 -11.95 10.62
N GLU A 139 -4.77 -10.64 10.76
CA GLU A 139 -4.20 -10.00 11.95
C GLU A 139 -5.16 -10.14 13.14
N PRO A 140 -4.76 -10.78 14.26
CA PRO A 140 -5.68 -11.18 15.32
C PRO A 140 -5.98 -10.04 16.31
N LYS A 141 -6.54 -8.92 15.84
CA LYS A 141 -6.82 -7.77 16.71
C LYS A 141 -8.26 -7.68 17.18
N ARG A 142 -9.23 -7.94 16.30
CA ARG A 142 -10.66 -7.85 16.58
C ARG A 142 -11.42 -9.01 15.98
N THR A 143 -12.55 -9.32 16.62
CA THR A 143 -13.52 -10.31 16.15
C THR A 143 -14.92 -9.73 16.21
N HIS A 144 -15.81 -10.22 15.38
CA HIS A 144 -17.24 -10.01 15.47
C HIS A 144 -17.81 -10.72 16.70
N SER A 145 -19.05 -10.39 17.08
CA SER A 145 -19.75 -11.03 18.20
C SER A 145 -19.97 -12.53 18.01
N ASP A 146 -20.00 -12.99 16.76
CA ASP A 146 -20.10 -14.39 16.37
C ASP A 146 -18.76 -15.12 16.28
N GLY A 147 -17.65 -14.46 16.64
CA GLY A 147 -16.30 -15.02 16.65
C GLY A 147 -15.56 -14.92 15.31
N ARG A 148 -16.19 -14.46 14.24
CA ARG A 148 -15.49 -14.25 12.96
C ARG A 148 -14.42 -13.17 13.11
N PRO A 149 -13.22 -13.34 12.51
CA PRO A 149 -12.16 -12.35 12.59
C PRO A 149 -12.54 -11.08 11.83
N ALA A 150 -12.06 -9.94 12.34
CA ALA A 150 -12.15 -8.61 11.69
C ALA A 150 -10.78 -7.97 11.47
N GLY A 151 -9.71 -8.75 11.59
CA GLY A 151 -8.34 -8.29 11.36
C GLY A 151 -7.93 -7.14 12.27
N LEU A 152 -7.28 -6.13 11.70
CA LEU A 152 -6.89 -4.91 12.41
C LEU A 152 -8.09 -4.00 12.70
N ASN A 153 -9.22 -4.19 12.05
CA ASN A 153 -10.42 -3.39 12.17
C ASN A 153 -10.15 -1.90 11.94
N LEU A 154 -9.50 -1.61 10.79
CA LEU A 154 -9.22 -0.24 10.37
C LEU A 154 -10.53 0.47 9.96
N THR A 155 -10.47 1.79 9.84
CA THR A 155 -11.57 2.60 9.29
C THR A 155 -11.78 2.28 7.80
N ARG A 156 -12.98 2.60 7.31
CA ARG A 156 -13.35 2.45 5.89
C ARG A 156 -12.35 3.18 4.98
N ALA A 157 -12.05 4.45 5.27
CA ALA A 157 -11.10 5.24 4.49
C ALA A 157 -9.70 4.61 4.43
N SER A 158 -9.15 4.14 5.56
CA SER A 158 -7.84 3.50 5.59
C SER A 158 -7.80 2.18 4.81
N LEU A 159 -8.90 1.41 4.82
CA LEU A 159 -9.00 0.17 4.05
C LEU A 159 -9.16 0.46 2.54
N ASP A 160 -9.93 1.49 2.18
CA ASP A 160 -10.09 1.89 0.78
C ASP A 160 -8.77 2.43 0.22
N ALA A 161 -8.07 3.27 0.97
CA ALA A 161 -6.74 3.78 0.63
C ALA A 161 -5.70 2.67 0.42
N ALA A 162 -5.78 1.56 1.17
CA ALA A 162 -4.90 0.40 1.01
C ALA A 162 -5.32 -0.54 -0.15
N THR A 163 -6.40 -0.20 -0.88
CA THR A 163 -6.94 -1.05 -1.96
C THR A 163 -6.45 -0.58 -3.32
N LYS A 164 -5.27 -1.06 -3.76
CA LYS A 164 -4.66 -0.71 -5.06
C LYS A 164 -5.51 -1.14 -6.27
N TYR A 165 -6.17 -2.30 -6.20
CA TYR A 165 -7.02 -2.86 -7.26
C TYR A 165 -8.45 -3.05 -6.74
N PRO A 166 -9.36 -2.07 -6.93
CA PRO A 166 -10.69 -2.09 -6.35
C PRO A 166 -11.68 -2.99 -7.14
N TRP A 167 -11.27 -4.25 -7.42
CA TRP A 167 -12.07 -5.27 -8.12
C TRP A 167 -11.66 -6.68 -7.73
N ALA A 168 -12.56 -7.64 -7.95
CA ALA A 168 -12.29 -9.06 -7.83
C ALA A 168 -11.62 -9.62 -9.10
N ARG A 169 -11.11 -10.84 -9.01
CA ARG A 169 -10.47 -11.52 -10.15
C ARG A 169 -11.40 -11.53 -11.37
N GLY A 170 -10.91 -11.03 -12.49
CA GLY A 170 -11.64 -10.99 -13.77
C GLY A 170 -12.66 -9.86 -13.90
N GLU A 171 -12.79 -8.97 -12.91
CA GLU A 171 -13.77 -7.88 -12.92
C GLU A 171 -13.15 -6.50 -13.24
N SER A 172 -11.87 -6.44 -13.60
CA SER A 172 -11.14 -5.18 -13.84
C SER A 172 -11.65 -4.38 -15.06
N GLY A 173 -12.35 -5.01 -15.98
CA GLY A 173 -12.68 -4.43 -17.29
C GLY A 173 -11.49 -4.31 -18.25
N THR A 174 -10.30 -4.77 -17.86
CA THR A 174 -9.05 -4.79 -18.63
C THR A 174 -8.40 -6.17 -18.58
N ASP A 175 -7.41 -6.42 -19.45
CA ASP A 175 -6.66 -7.69 -19.47
C ASP A 175 -5.54 -7.73 -18.41
N THR A 176 -5.89 -7.43 -17.14
CA THR A 176 -4.96 -7.54 -16.02
C THR A 176 -5.27 -8.77 -15.16
N ALA A 177 -4.22 -9.49 -14.77
CA ALA A 177 -4.34 -10.58 -13.79
C ALA A 177 -4.45 -10.08 -12.34
N LYS A 178 -4.24 -8.77 -12.10
CA LYS A 178 -4.25 -8.15 -10.78
C LYS A 178 -5.67 -7.94 -10.26
N PHE A 179 -5.86 -8.16 -8.95
CA PHE A 179 -7.13 -7.93 -8.25
C PHE A 179 -6.87 -7.64 -6.77
N GLY A 180 -7.82 -6.99 -6.09
CA GLY A 180 -7.65 -6.53 -4.70
C GLY A 180 -8.49 -7.28 -3.67
N VAL A 181 -9.31 -8.26 -4.08
CA VAL A 181 -10.17 -9.01 -3.16
C VAL A 181 -10.37 -10.44 -3.60
N TYR A 182 -10.29 -11.38 -2.66
CA TYR A 182 -10.70 -12.77 -2.86
C TYR A 182 -12.22 -12.93 -2.68
N ALA A 183 -12.79 -13.98 -3.28
CA ALA A 183 -14.22 -14.28 -3.19
C ALA A 183 -14.75 -14.37 -1.74
N ASP A 184 -13.95 -14.92 -0.84
CA ASP A 184 -14.31 -15.07 0.59
C ASP A 184 -14.35 -13.75 1.37
N ASP A 185 -13.76 -12.68 0.83
CA ASP A 185 -13.64 -11.37 1.48
C ASP A 185 -14.54 -10.31 0.82
N LEU A 186 -15.41 -10.71 -0.13
CA LEU A 186 -16.33 -9.80 -0.84
C LEU A 186 -17.28 -9.04 0.09
N ALA A 187 -17.67 -9.62 1.22
CA ALA A 187 -18.58 -8.96 2.16
C ALA A 187 -17.93 -7.70 2.78
N VAL A 188 -16.70 -7.80 3.27
CA VAL A 188 -15.97 -6.64 3.81
C VAL A 188 -15.58 -5.68 2.70
N PHE A 189 -15.19 -6.18 1.53
CA PHE A 189 -14.88 -5.35 0.37
C PHE A 189 -16.08 -4.53 -0.09
N GLY A 190 -17.27 -5.14 -0.20
CA GLY A 190 -18.51 -4.43 -0.52
C GLY A 190 -18.83 -3.33 0.50
N TRP A 191 -18.59 -3.59 1.79
CA TRP A 191 -18.74 -2.56 2.82
C TRP A 191 -17.71 -1.42 2.65
N ILE A 192 -16.46 -1.72 2.35
CA ILE A 192 -15.43 -0.71 2.09
C ILE A 192 -15.85 0.18 0.93
N ARG A 193 -16.26 -0.44 -0.16
CA ARG A 193 -16.56 0.23 -1.44
C ARG A 193 -17.99 0.76 -1.58
N ASP A 194 -18.83 0.65 -0.54
CA ASP A 194 -20.20 1.15 -0.58
C ASP A 194 -20.23 2.66 -0.86
N GLY A 195 -20.89 3.05 -1.95
CA GLY A 195 -20.99 4.42 -2.45
C GLY A 195 -19.73 4.95 -3.16
N ALA A 196 -18.67 4.17 -3.31
CA ALA A 196 -17.50 4.53 -4.12
C ALA A 196 -17.77 4.26 -5.61
N THR A 197 -17.08 4.99 -6.49
CA THR A 197 -17.16 4.74 -7.94
C THR A 197 -16.59 3.34 -8.25
N PRO A 198 -17.35 2.48 -8.95
CA PRO A 198 -16.87 1.15 -9.32
C PRO A 198 -15.54 1.20 -10.09
N LEU A 199 -14.65 0.26 -9.81
CA LEU A 199 -13.36 0.08 -10.48
C LEU A 199 -12.40 1.29 -10.38
N ARG A 200 -12.76 2.33 -9.63
CA ARG A 200 -11.91 3.50 -9.42
C ARG A 200 -11.29 3.50 -8.03
N ARG A 201 -10.00 3.80 -7.98
CA ARG A 201 -9.28 4.05 -6.73
C ARG A 201 -9.75 5.36 -6.09
N CYS A 202 -9.66 5.48 -4.77
CA CYS A 202 -9.69 6.78 -4.10
C CYS A 202 -8.35 7.51 -4.31
N LEU A 203 -8.34 8.81 -4.05
CA LEU A 203 -7.13 9.63 -4.23
C LEU A 203 -5.95 9.11 -3.38
N GLU A 204 -6.22 8.72 -2.14
CA GLU A 204 -5.19 8.19 -1.23
C GLU A 204 -4.54 6.90 -1.75
N ALA A 205 -5.32 6.05 -2.43
CA ALA A 205 -4.78 4.84 -3.06
C ALA A 205 -3.93 5.16 -4.30
N GLU A 206 -4.28 6.22 -5.04
CA GLU A 206 -3.45 6.72 -6.15
C GLU A 206 -2.15 7.33 -5.63
N VAL A 207 -2.21 8.10 -4.54
CA VAL A 207 -1.02 8.67 -3.88
C VAL A 207 -0.12 7.57 -3.33
N MET A 208 -0.68 6.54 -2.70
CA MET A 208 0.07 5.38 -2.22
C MET A 208 0.81 4.67 -3.36
N ASP A 209 0.12 4.39 -4.46
CA ASP A 209 0.68 3.74 -5.64
C ASP A 209 1.82 4.57 -6.26
N TRP A 210 1.62 5.86 -6.40
CA TRP A 210 2.63 6.80 -6.90
C TRP A 210 3.85 6.89 -5.97
N SER A 211 3.63 6.86 -4.67
CA SER A 211 4.71 6.92 -3.67
C SER A 211 5.56 5.64 -3.68
N ASP A 212 4.94 4.49 -3.94
CA ASP A 212 5.62 3.21 -4.15
C ASP A 212 6.49 3.28 -5.42
N ASP A 213 5.97 3.76 -6.54
CA ASP A 213 6.70 3.93 -7.80
C ASP A 213 7.91 4.86 -7.64
N VAL A 214 7.75 5.99 -6.93
CA VAL A 214 8.85 6.93 -6.63
C VAL A 214 9.90 6.25 -5.75
N GLY A 215 9.48 5.64 -4.65
CA GLY A 215 10.36 4.92 -3.73
C GLY A 215 11.15 3.83 -4.45
N TYR A 216 10.48 2.99 -5.23
CA TYR A 216 11.08 1.92 -6.01
C TYR A 216 12.13 2.46 -7.00
N SER A 217 11.79 3.49 -7.76
CA SER A 217 12.68 4.06 -8.78
C SER A 217 13.97 4.63 -8.18
N VAL A 218 13.87 5.34 -7.04
CA VAL A 218 15.04 5.89 -6.33
C VAL A 218 15.90 4.77 -5.75
N HIS A 219 15.26 3.80 -5.10
CA HIS A 219 15.96 2.69 -4.44
C HIS A 219 16.73 1.82 -5.44
N ASP A 220 16.15 1.54 -6.61
CA ASP A 220 16.82 0.75 -7.64
C ASP A 220 18.09 1.44 -8.15
N VAL A 221 18.05 2.76 -8.33
CA VAL A 221 19.23 3.54 -8.74
C VAL A 221 20.29 3.53 -7.64
N GLU A 222 19.90 3.76 -6.38
CA GLU A 222 20.84 3.74 -5.24
C GLU A 222 21.48 2.35 -5.06
N ASP A 223 20.70 1.29 -5.12
CA ASP A 223 21.19 -0.08 -5.00
C ASP A 223 22.10 -0.46 -6.18
N ALA A 224 21.79 0.02 -7.39
CA ALA A 224 22.63 -0.19 -8.56
C ALA A 224 23.99 0.56 -8.44
N ILE A 225 23.99 1.75 -7.87
CA ILE A 225 25.22 2.51 -7.57
C ILE A 225 26.01 1.80 -6.47
N ALA A 226 25.37 1.45 -5.35
CA ALA A 226 26.02 0.80 -4.21
C ALA A 226 26.64 -0.55 -4.58
N SER A 227 25.98 -1.32 -5.47
CA SER A 227 26.48 -2.60 -5.99
C SER A 227 27.51 -2.45 -7.12
N GLY A 228 27.86 -1.22 -7.52
CA GLY A 228 28.82 -0.94 -8.59
C GLY A 228 28.32 -1.27 -9.99
N ARG A 229 27.02 -1.48 -10.17
CA ARG A 229 26.38 -1.73 -11.49
C ARG A 229 26.19 -0.45 -12.29
N ILE A 230 26.03 0.69 -11.62
CA ILE A 230 25.96 2.02 -12.22
C ILE A 230 27.09 2.84 -11.63
N ASP A 231 27.92 3.44 -12.52
CA ASP A 231 28.89 4.46 -12.13
C ASP A 231 28.17 5.82 -12.09
N PRO A 232 28.07 6.50 -10.92
CA PRO A 232 27.36 7.79 -10.84
C PRO A 232 27.99 8.86 -11.74
N ARG A 233 29.23 8.71 -12.21
CA ARG A 233 29.86 9.61 -13.16
C ARG A 233 29.15 9.67 -14.50
N VAL A 234 28.38 8.64 -14.86
CA VAL A 234 27.55 8.62 -16.07
C VAL A 234 26.53 9.76 -16.08
N LEU A 235 26.05 10.20 -14.92
CA LEU A 235 25.11 11.32 -14.78
C LEU A 235 25.74 12.68 -15.13
N HIS A 236 27.08 12.75 -15.25
CA HIS A 236 27.80 13.94 -15.69
C HIS A 236 28.20 13.88 -17.18
N ASP A 237 27.97 12.76 -17.87
CA ASP A 237 28.20 12.65 -19.31
C ASP A 237 26.99 13.23 -20.08
N PRO A 238 27.17 14.33 -20.83
CA PRO A 238 26.06 14.97 -21.56
C PRO A 238 25.46 14.05 -22.65
N HIS A 239 26.17 13.07 -23.13
CA HIS A 239 25.64 12.09 -24.08
C HIS A 239 24.68 11.12 -23.40
N GLU A 240 25.10 10.52 -22.29
CA GLU A 240 24.27 9.59 -21.50
C GLU A 240 23.00 10.28 -20.95
N VAL A 241 23.15 11.49 -20.43
CA VAL A 241 21.98 12.27 -19.97
C VAL A 241 20.96 12.50 -21.06
N ARG A 242 21.42 12.82 -22.31
CA ARG A 242 20.49 12.97 -23.45
C ARG A 242 19.83 11.67 -23.84
N VAL A 243 20.53 10.53 -23.80
CA VAL A 243 19.98 9.21 -24.09
C VAL A 243 18.89 8.84 -23.08
N VAL A 244 19.17 9.02 -21.78
CA VAL A 244 18.20 8.75 -20.71
C VAL A 244 17.00 9.68 -20.83
N ALA A 245 17.21 10.99 -21.07
CA ALA A 245 16.12 11.95 -21.27
C ALA A 245 15.23 11.58 -22.48
N ALA A 246 15.82 11.16 -23.59
CA ALA A 246 15.06 10.74 -24.77
C ALA A 246 14.23 9.47 -24.50
N LEU A 247 14.79 8.49 -23.77
CA LEU A 247 14.06 7.29 -23.36
C LEU A 247 12.92 7.63 -22.39
N ALA A 248 13.16 8.49 -21.40
CA ALA A 248 12.14 8.94 -20.46
C ALA A 248 11.01 9.69 -21.19
N HIS A 249 11.35 10.59 -22.11
CA HIS A 249 10.36 11.30 -22.92
C HIS A 249 9.49 10.32 -23.73
N THR A 250 10.09 9.34 -24.37
CA THR A 250 9.36 8.33 -25.15
C THR A 250 8.45 7.48 -24.30
N ALA A 251 8.89 7.13 -23.07
CA ALA A 251 8.16 6.21 -22.20
C ALA A 251 7.06 6.90 -21.36
N TYR A 252 7.26 8.16 -20.95
CA TYR A 252 6.44 8.80 -19.92
C TYR A 252 5.90 10.19 -20.29
N ALA A 253 6.39 10.81 -21.33
CA ALA A 253 6.07 12.20 -21.66
C ALA A 253 5.83 12.45 -23.16
N SER A 254 5.46 11.42 -23.91
CA SER A 254 5.25 11.52 -25.37
C SER A 254 4.19 12.56 -25.76
N ASP A 255 3.29 12.91 -24.83
CA ASP A 255 2.17 13.85 -25.05
C ASP A 255 2.40 15.23 -24.42
N LEU A 256 3.55 15.43 -23.75
CA LEU A 256 3.94 16.73 -23.20
C LEU A 256 4.83 17.45 -24.21
N GLU A 257 4.32 18.56 -24.77
CA GLU A 257 5.16 19.49 -25.52
C GLU A 257 6.16 20.14 -24.54
N VAL A 258 7.46 19.99 -24.83
CA VAL A 258 8.57 20.62 -24.08
C VAL A 258 8.85 22.00 -24.62
#